data_c24f5cc11f288ac92a4506c59716fbb1
#
_entry.id   c24f5cc11f288ac92a4506c59716fbb1
#
_cell.length_a   1.000
_cell.length_b   1.000
_cell.length_c   1.000
_cell.angle_alpha   90.00
_cell.angle_beta   90.00
_cell.angle_gamma   90.00
#
_symmetry.space_group_name_H-M   'P 1'
#
loop_
_entity.id
_entity.type
_entity.pdbx_description
1 polymer ?
#
loop_
_entity_poly.entity_id
_entity_poly.type
_entity_poly.pdbx_seq_one_letter_code
_entity_poly.pdbx_strand_id
1 'polypeptide(L)'
;MAMRVKPETGEVGLKQRYRVTNWSEYDRALVNRGNLTIWFDEASIRDSWTPPRPIGRGKPGLYSETAIQTCLTIKTLFQLPYRATEGLIKSLMRLCHLDLPVPDHTHMSRRTGELSVKIPRRPRQRPTHVVVDSTGLKIFGEGEWKVRQHGVGKRRTWRKIHLAVDETSKDIIGIEVTTTAWGDSEILPGLLDQVEGEI
;
A
#
# COMPACT_ATOMS: atom_id res chain seq x y z
N MET A 1 1.89 -12.98 6.22
CA MET A 1 1.90 -14.37 6.71
C MET A 1 0.92 -15.20 5.89
N ALA A 2 1.40 -16.27 5.25
CA ALA A 2 0.59 -17.06 4.34
C ALA A 2 -0.27 -18.08 5.11
N MET A 3 -1.50 -18.29 4.67
CA MET A 3 -2.34 -19.38 5.13
C MET A 3 -1.70 -20.74 4.77
N ARG A 4 -1.40 -21.59 5.74
CA ARG A 4 -0.96 -22.97 5.48
C ARG A 4 -2.19 -23.85 5.29
N VAL A 5 -2.31 -24.46 4.12
CA VAL A 5 -3.40 -25.36 3.77
C VAL A 5 -2.82 -26.75 3.52
N LYS A 6 -3.35 -27.78 4.21
CA LYS A 6 -3.01 -29.18 3.94
C LYS A 6 -4.13 -29.83 3.15
N PRO A 7 -3.83 -30.66 2.15
CA PRO A 7 -4.85 -31.48 1.50
C PRO A 7 -5.36 -32.54 2.49
N GLU A 8 -6.68 -32.69 2.61
CA GLU A 8 -7.28 -33.87 3.27
C GLU A 8 -7.24 -35.03 2.29
N THR A 9 -6.53 -36.09 2.65
CA THR A 9 -6.51 -37.36 1.91
C THR A 9 -7.86 -38.05 2.05
N GLY A 10 -8.68 -37.93 1.05
CA GLY A 10 -9.94 -38.67 0.93
C GLY A 10 -9.93 -39.56 -0.31
N GLU A 11 -10.60 -40.69 -0.22
CA GLU A 11 -10.69 -41.74 -1.24
C GLU A 11 -11.12 -41.24 -2.63
N VAL A 12 -10.76 -42.05 -3.63
CA VAL A 12 -10.91 -41.83 -5.07
C VAL A 12 -12.24 -41.15 -5.45
N GLY A 13 -12.17 -39.92 -5.97
CA GLY A 13 -13.29 -39.22 -6.59
C GLY A 13 -13.82 -37.99 -5.84
N LEU A 14 -13.39 -37.72 -4.63
CA LEU A 14 -13.80 -36.52 -3.89
C LEU A 14 -12.83 -35.37 -4.14
N LYS A 15 -13.38 -34.18 -4.44
CA LYS A 15 -12.59 -32.94 -4.51
C LYS A 15 -11.75 -32.76 -3.24
N GLN A 16 -10.44 -32.61 -3.37
CA GLN A 16 -9.55 -32.32 -2.24
C GLN A 16 -10.10 -31.15 -1.43
N ARG A 17 -10.42 -31.42 -0.17
CA ARG A 17 -10.82 -30.37 0.77
C ARG A 17 -9.56 -29.83 1.46
N TYR A 18 -9.32 -28.54 1.31
CA TYR A 18 -8.22 -27.86 1.99
C TYR A 18 -8.69 -27.34 3.35
N ARG A 19 -7.92 -27.64 4.38
CA ARG A 19 -8.19 -27.14 5.73
C ARG A 19 -7.06 -26.22 6.17
N VAL A 20 -7.43 -25.06 6.65
CA VAL A 20 -6.48 -24.10 7.25
C VAL A 20 -6.00 -24.66 8.59
N THR A 21 -4.67 -24.78 8.76
CA THR A 21 -4.07 -25.40 9.96
C THR A 21 -3.46 -24.37 10.92
N ASN A 22 -3.37 -23.10 10.51
CA ASN A 22 -2.74 -22.01 11.28
C ASN A 22 -3.71 -20.85 11.56
N TRP A 23 -4.96 -21.18 11.91
CA TRP A 23 -5.98 -20.17 12.21
C TRP A 23 -5.54 -19.17 13.28
N SER A 24 -4.92 -19.61 14.38
CA SER A 24 -4.51 -18.74 15.47
C SER A 24 -3.44 -17.72 15.05
N GLU A 25 -2.51 -18.13 14.18
CA GLU A 25 -1.49 -17.23 13.63
C GLU A 25 -2.11 -16.25 12.62
N TYR A 26 -3.02 -16.75 11.81
CA TYR A 26 -3.74 -15.93 10.84
C TYR A 26 -4.60 -14.88 11.53
N ASP A 27 -5.39 -15.26 12.53
CA ASP A 27 -6.23 -14.35 13.29
C ASP A 27 -5.39 -13.29 14.03
N ARG A 28 -4.27 -13.72 14.65
CA ARG A 28 -3.35 -12.79 15.30
C ARG A 28 -2.77 -11.79 14.29
N ALA A 29 -2.42 -12.23 13.08
CA ALA A 29 -1.94 -11.33 12.04
C ALA A 29 -3.02 -10.33 11.60
N LEU A 30 -4.30 -10.75 11.53
CA LEU A 30 -5.42 -9.86 11.24
C LEU A 30 -5.66 -8.84 12.36
N VAL A 31 -5.64 -9.28 13.62
CA VAL A 31 -5.76 -8.38 14.78
C VAL A 31 -4.63 -7.35 14.79
N ASN A 32 -3.40 -7.79 14.52
CA ASN A 32 -2.24 -6.90 14.48
C ASN A 32 -2.31 -5.85 13.36
N ARG A 33 -3.08 -6.07 12.29
CA ARG A 33 -3.31 -5.03 11.27
C ARG A 33 -4.01 -3.79 11.84
N GLY A 34 -4.79 -3.95 12.89
CA GLY A 34 -5.41 -2.83 13.62
C GLY A 34 -4.50 -2.20 14.68
N ASN A 35 -3.31 -2.74 14.88
CA ASN A 35 -2.41 -2.23 15.91
C ASN A 35 -1.75 -0.93 15.43
N LEU A 36 -1.99 0.14 16.18
CA LEU A 36 -1.49 1.48 15.86
C LEU A 36 0.05 1.56 15.90
N THR A 37 0.72 0.76 16.73
CA THR A 37 2.18 0.75 16.84
C THR A 37 2.90 0.23 15.59
N ILE A 38 2.22 -0.53 14.74
CA ILE A 38 2.76 -0.95 13.42
C ILE A 38 2.84 0.23 12.46
N TRP A 39 1.90 1.17 12.58
CA TRP A 39 1.76 2.30 11.67
C TRP A 39 2.38 3.59 12.22
N PHE A 40 2.61 3.63 13.52
CA PHE A 40 3.08 4.81 14.24
C PHE A 40 4.14 4.42 15.28
N ASP A 41 5.34 4.12 14.80
CA ASP A 41 6.50 3.86 15.67
C ASP A 41 7.13 5.20 16.09
N GLU A 42 7.05 5.50 17.38
CA GLU A 42 7.48 6.78 17.96
C GLU A 42 8.96 7.08 17.73
N ALA A 43 9.83 6.09 17.83
CA ALA A 43 11.27 6.26 17.67
C ALA A 43 11.59 6.64 16.22
N SER A 44 11.10 5.85 15.26
CA SER A 44 11.29 6.10 13.84
C SER A 44 10.69 7.42 13.39
N ILE A 45 9.53 7.80 13.94
CA ILE A 45 8.88 9.07 13.64
C ILE A 45 9.71 10.24 14.14
N ARG A 46 10.20 10.19 15.37
CA ARG A 46 11.01 11.24 15.98
C ARG A 46 12.26 11.52 15.14
N ASP A 47 12.94 10.48 14.69
CA ASP A 47 14.21 10.60 13.95
C ASP A 47 14.02 11.02 12.48
N SER A 48 12.91 10.60 11.86
CA SER A 48 12.68 10.79 10.42
C SER A 48 11.68 11.89 10.07
N TRP A 49 11.03 12.52 11.05
CA TRP A 49 9.95 13.48 10.82
C TRP A 49 10.40 14.80 10.18
N THR A 50 11.54 15.28 10.62
CA THR A 50 12.12 16.53 10.11
C THR A 50 13.16 16.21 9.05
N PRO A 51 13.16 16.88 7.90
CA PRO A 51 14.19 16.65 6.89
C PRO A 51 15.56 17.09 7.39
N PRO A 52 16.64 16.42 6.94
CA PRO A 52 17.99 16.88 7.23
C PRO A 52 18.18 18.29 6.70
N ARG A 53 19.03 19.09 7.36
CA ARG A 53 19.33 20.47 6.92
C ARG A 53 19.93 20.43 5.51
N PRO A 54 19.38 21.18 4.56
CA PRO A 54 19.93 21.22 3.21
C PRO A 54 21.33 21.85 3.23
N ILE A 55 22.24 21.25 2.47
CA ILE A 55 23.55 21.82 2.20
C ILE A 55 23.36 22.89 1.12
N GLY A 56 23.27 24.18 1.50
CA GLY A 56 23.12 25.28 0.55
C GLY A 56 22.19 26.40 1.00
N ARG A 57 21.97 27.41 0.12
CA ARG A 57 21.05 28.52 0.36
C ARG A 57 19.61 28.06 0.12
N GLY A 58 18.72 28.23 1.10
CA GLY A 58 17.30 27.98 1.00
C GLY A 58 16.67 27.74 2.37
N LYS A 59 15.36 27.98 2.47
CA LYS A 59 14.61 27.64 3.69
C LYS A 59 14.47 26.11 3.73
N PRO A 60 14.93 25.43 4.80
CA PRO A 60 14.75 23.99 4.93
C PRO A 60 13.27 23.64 4.90
N GLY A 61 12.96 22.51 4.29
CA GLY A 61 11.61 21.94 4.36
C GLY A 61 11.22 21.69 5.82
N LEU A 62 9.97 21.96 6.15
CA LEU A 62 9.49 21.77 7.53
C LEU A 62 9.19 20.29 7.82
N TYR A 63 8.87 19.51 6.80
CA TYR A 63 8.45 18.11 6.89
C TYR A 63 9.23 17.26 5.91
N SER A 64 9.66 16.09 6.36
CA SER A 64 10.30 15.09 5.52
C SER A 64 9.27 14.38 4.59
N GLU A 65 9.75 13.63 3.62
CA GLU A 65 8.89 12.75 2.83
C GLU A 65 8.25 11.68 3.70
N THR A 66 8.99 11.13 4.67
CA THR A 66 8.48 10.16 5.64
C THR A 66 7.32 10.71 6.45
N ALA A 67 7.41 11.97 6.92
CA ALA A 67 6.32 12.61 7.63
C ALA A 67 5.04 12.71 6.78
N ILE A 68 5.18 13.12 5.53
CA ILE A 68 4.04 13.21 4.61
C ILE A 68 3.49 11.82 4.27
N GLN A 69 4.35 10.84 4.00
CA GLN A 69 3.93 9.46 3.73
C GLN A 69 3.16 8.86 4.91
N THR A 70 3.65 9.05 6.14
CA THR A 70 2.96 8.60 7.36
C THR A 70 1.57 9.21 7.47
N CYS A 71 1.45 10.52 7.29
CA CYS A 71 0.15 11.21 7.31
C CYS A 71 -0.81 10.67 6.24
N LEU A 72 -0.32 10.43 5.03
CA LEU A 72 -1.13 9.93 3.92
C LEU A 72 -1.49 8.45 4.09
N THR A 73 -0.61 7.64 4.70
CA THR A 73 -0.91 6.26 5.06
C THR A 73 -2.06 6.20 6.04
N ILE A 74 -2.01 6.98 7.12
CA ILE A 74 -3.10 7.09 8.10
C ILE A 74 -4.39 7.58 7.43
N LYS A 75 -4.30 8.62 6.58
CA LYS A 75 -5.43 9.11 5.80
C LYS A 75 -6.11 7.99 5.00
N THR A 76 -5.31 7.18 4.32
CA THR A 76 -5.80 6.12 3.43
C THR A 76 -6.40 4.96 4.23
N LEU A 77 -5.72 4.52 5.28
CA LEU A 77 -6.17 3.42 6.14
C LEU A 77 -7.51 3.72 6.81
N PHE A 78 -7.70 4.93 7.32
CA PHE A 78 -8.92 5.35 8.00
C PHE A 78 -9.91 6.07 7.08
N GLN A 79 -9.62 6.16 5.78
CA GLN A 79 -10.45 6.83 4.76
C GLN A 79 -10.86 8.26 5.15
N LEU A 80 -9.93 9.01 5.74
CA LEU A 80 -10.20 10.34 6.27
C LEU A 80 -10.03 11.44 5.19
N PRO A 81 -10.83 12.51 5.23
CA PRO A 81 -10.52 13.73 4.51
C PRO A 81 -9.30 14.43 5.12
N TYR A 82 -8.57 15.22 4.33
CA TYR A 82 -7.31 15.84 4.77
C TYR A 82 -7.41 16.63 6.09
N ARG A 83 -8.50 17.37 6.31
CA ARG A 83 -8.72 18.12 7.56
C ARG A 83 -8.88 17.21 8.77
N ALA A 84 -9.61 16.11 8.62
CA ALA A 84 -9.76 15.14 9.69
C ALA A 84 -8.44 14.40 9.95
N THR A 85 -7.66 14.12 8.91
CA THR A 85 -6.31 13.56 9.03
C THR A 85 -5.40 14.47 9.86
N GLU A 86 -5.37 15.76 9.56
CA GLU A 86 -4.63 16.75 10.34
C GLU A 86 -5.01 16.71 11.83
N GLY A 87 -6.31 16.70 12.13
CA GLY A 87 -6.80 16.62 13.49
C GLY A 87 -6.40 15.34 14.21
N LEU A 88 -6.52 14.19 13.52
CA LEU A 88 -6.13 12.89 14.07
C LEU A 88 -4.62 12.84 14.36
N ILE A 89 -3.78 13.26 13.41
CA ILE A 89 -2.32 13.28 13.60
C ILE A 89 -1.91 14.19 14.77
N LYS A 90 -2.51 15.39 14.86
CA LYS A 90 -2.28 16.29 16.02
C LYS A 90 -2.65 15.62 17.35
N SER A 91 -3.74 14.85 17.36
CA SER A 91 -4.16 14.11 18.54
C SER A 91 -3.22 12.98 18.89
N LEU A 92 -2.76 12.20 17.88
CA LEU A 92 -1.79 11.13 18.06
C LEU A 92 -0.45 11.66 18.61
N MET A 93 0.08 12.74 18.00
CA MET A 93 1.32 13.37 18.49
C MET A 93 1.21 13.77 19.96
N ARG A 94 0.07 14.34 20.35
CA ARG A 94 -0.19 14.72 21.75
C ARG A 94 -0.27 13.50 22.67
N LEU A 95 -0.96 12.44 22.24
CA LEU A 95 -1.10 11.19 23.03
C LEU A 95 0.23 10.47 23.19
N CYS A 96 1.09 10.51 22.19
CA CYS A 96 2.44 9.92 22.23
C CYS A 96 3.48 10.87 22.84
N HIS A 97 3.09 12.02 23.38
CA HIS A 97 4.01 13.03 23.92
C HIS A 97 5.13 13.46 22.95
N LEU A 98 4.81 13.50 21.64
CA LEU A 98 5.70 13.94 20.58
C LEU A 98 5.47 15.42 20.29
N ASP A 99 6.47 16.25 20.59
CA ASP A 99 6.45 17.67 20.23
C ASP A 99 7.03 17.86 18.81
N LEU A 100 6.29 17.37 17.83
CA LEU A 100 6.66 17.45 16.41
C LEU A 100 5.61 18.28 15.64
N PRO A 101 6.06 19.12 14.70
CA PRO A 101 5.13 19.89 13.90
C PRO A 101 4.29 18.98 12.99
N VAL A 102 3.00 19.22 12.91
CA VAL A 102 2.08 18.43 12.07
C VAL A 102 1.74 19.18 10.78
N PRO A 103 1.91 18.54 9.62
CA PRO A 103 1.52 19.14 8.35
C PRO A 103 0.04 19.51 8.32
N ASP A 104 -0.27 20.71 7.89
CA ASP A 104 -1.66 21.11 7.65
C ASP A 104 -2.24 20.39 6.41
N HIS A 105 -3.56 20.39 6.33
CA HIS A 105 -4.30 19.72 5.25
C HIS A 105 -3.93 20.22 3.85
N THR A 106 -3.59 21.51 3.70
CA THR A 106 -3.20 22.10 2.42
C THR A 106 -1.81 21.61 2.01
N HIS A 107 -0.88 21.56 2.97
CA HIS A 107 0.46 21.05 2.75
C HIS A 107 0.43 19.56 2.36
N MET A 108 -0.32 18.74 3.08
CA MET A 108 -0.52 17.32 2.74
C MET A 108 -1.09 17.16 1.33
N SER A 109 -2.15 17.90 1.00
CA SER A 109 -2.79 17.82 -0.32
C SER A 109 -1.83 18.17 -1.47
N ARG A 110 -1.05 19.22 -1.32
CA ARG A 110 -0.06 19.64 -2.33
C ARG A 110 1.03 18.59 -2.50
N ARG A 111 1.60 18.14 -1.39
CA ARG A 111 2.71 17.17 -1.40
C ARG A 111 2.31 15.77 -1.89
N THR A 112 1.03 15.41 -1.85
CA THR A 112 0.55 14.11 -2.36
C THR A 112 0.94 13.85 -3.81
N GLY A 113 0.89 14.87 -4.67
CA GLY A 113 1.26 14.74 -6.09
C GLY A 113 2.77 14.70 -6.35
N GLU A 114 3.58 15.11 -5.38
CA GLU A 114 5.03 15.22 -5.50
C GLU A 114 5.78 14.01 -4.91
N LEU A 115 5.09 13.18 -4.13
CA LEU A 115 5.71 12.04 -3.45
C LEU A 115 6.11 10.93 -4.41
N SER A 116 7.38 10.53 -4.29
CA SER A 116 7.88 9.31 -4.92
C SER A 116 7.82 8.15 -3.93
N VAL A 117 6.74 7.37 -3.98
CA VAL A 117 6.59 6.19 -3.12
C VAL A 117 7.40 5.05 -3.70
N LYS A 118 8.42 4.60 -2.98
CA LYS A 118 9.18 3.40 -3.32
C LYS A 118 8.70 2.24 -2.47
N ILE A 119 8.40 1.10 -3.10
CA ILE A 119 8.11 -0.13 -2.38
C ILE A 119 9.43 -0.68 -1.86
N PRO A 120 9.58 -0.85 -0.52
CA PRO A 120 10.80 -1.41 0.04
C PRO A 120 10.98 -2.85 -0.44
N ARG A 121 12.15 -3.16 -0.97
CA ARG A 121 12.51 -4.50 -1.43
C ARG A 121 13.41 -5.17 -0.40
N ARG A 122 13.13 -6.43 -0.10
CA ARG A 122 14.02 -7.24 0.74
C ARG A 122 15.07 -7.93 -0.13
N PRO A 123 16.35 -7.94 0.27
CA PRO A 123 17.36 -8.72 -0.42
C PRO A 123 16.95 -10.19 -0.48
N ARG A 124 17.09 -10.83 -1.64
CA ARG A 124 16.73 -12.22 -1.84
C ARG A 124 17.99 -13.07 -1.93
N GLN A 125 17.92 -14.24 -1.33
CA GLN A 125 19.03 -15.22 -1.32
C GLN A 125 18.73 -16.48 -2.14
N ARG A 126 17.51 -16.60 -2.72
CA ARG A 126 17.06 -17.81 -3.42
C ARG A 126 16.25 -17.46 -4.66
N PRO A 127 16.24 -18.34 -5.67
CA PRO A 127 15.32 -18.23 -6.79
C PRO A 127 13.88 -18.09 -6.31
N THR A 128 13.10 -17.26 -6.96
CA THR A 128 11.77 -16.85 -6.50
C THR A 128 10.71 -17.24 -7.52
N HIS A 129 9.69 -17.93 -7.07
CA HIS A 129 8.49 -18.10 -7.88
C HIS A 129 7.68 -16.81 -7.86
N VAL A 130 7.52 -16.22 -9.03
CA VAL A 130 6.79 -14.94 -9.19
C VAL A 130 5.38 -15.22 -9.67
N VAL A 131 4.41 -14.75 -8.90
CA VAL A 131 2.99 -14.76 -9.31
C VAL A 131 2.63 -13.38 -9.84
N VAL A 132 2.13 -13.32 -11.06
CA VAL A 132 1.68 -12.08 -11.69
C VAL A 132 0.18 -12.11 -11.86
N ASP A 133 -0.47 -11.03 -11.40
CA ASP A 133 -1.92 -10.84 -11.56
C ASP A 133 -2.24 -9.35 -11.69
N SER A 134 -3.42 -9.04 -12.16
CA SER A 134 -3.87 -7.66 -12.30
C SER A 134 -5.26 -7.43 -11.75
N THR A 135 -5.47 -6.23 -11.23
CA THR A 135 -6.77 -5.79 -10.74
C THR A 135 -7.16 -4.43 -11.29
N GLY A 136 -8.46 -4.25 -11.53
CA GLY A 136 -9.01 -2.97 -11.97
C GLY A 136 -9.24 -2.02 -10.80
N LEU A 137 -8.64 -0.82 -10.87
CA LEU A 137 -8.89 0.25 -9.94
C LEU A 137 -9.79 1.31 -10.55
N LYS A 138 -10.87 1.62 -9.87
CA LYS A 138 -11.73 2.74 -10.20
C LYS A 138 -11.11 4.04 -9.66
N ILE A 139 -10.63 4.91 -10.55
CA ILE A 139 -9.94 6.13 -10.14
C ILE A 139 -10.92 7.28 -9.96
N PHE A 140 -11.91 7.40 -10.83
CA PHE A 140 -12.88 8.49 -10.79
C PHE A 140 -14.21 8.05 -11.40
N GLY A 141 -15.30 8.62 -10.89
CA GLY A 141 -16.63 8.44 -11.47
C GLY A 141 -17.74 8.53 -10.42
N GLU A 142 -18.86 9.08 -10.82
CA GLU A 142 -20.10 9.04 -10.05
C GLU A 142 -20.58 7.59 -9.89
N GLY A 143 -21.35 7.33 -8.83
CA GLY A 143 -21.90 5.99 -8.55
C GLY A 143 -22.68 5.42 -9.76
N GLU A 144 -22.77 4.10 -9.83
CA GLU A 144 -23.43 3.37 -10.94
C GLU A 144 -24.85 3.84 -11.19
N TRP A 145 -25.54 4.23 -10.16
CA TRP A 145 -26.90 4.73 -10.23
C TRP A 145 -27.02 6.02 -11.05
N LYS A 146 -26.12 7.00 -10.84
CA LYS A 146 -26.13 8.26 -11.61
C LYS A 146 -25.78 8.07 -13.08
N VAL A 147 -24.89 7.14 -13.41
CA VAL A 147 -24.51 6.82 -14.78
C VAL A 147 -25.67 6.16 -15.53
N ARG A 148 -26.44 5.29 -14.85
CA ARG A 148 -27.67 4.70 -15.42
C ARG A 148 -28.76 5.71 -15.65
N GLN A 149 -28.88 6.73 -14.82
CA GLN A 149 -29.97 7.71 -14.88
C GLN A 149 -29.70 8.88 -15.84
N HIS A 150 -28.44 9.30 -16.01
CA HIS A 150 -28.09 10.51 -16.73
C HIS A 150 -27.19 10.28 -17.96
N GLY A 151 -27.03 9.02 -18.42
CA GLY A 151 -26.30 8.69 -19.63
C GLY A 151 -24.78 8.85 -19.58
N VAL A 152 -24.14 8.65 -20.72
CA VAL A 152 -22.69 8.38 -20.85
C VAL A 152 -21.78 9.64 -20.71
N GLY A 153 -22.28 10.78 -20.25
CA GLY A 153 -21.54 12.03 -20.20
C GLY A 153 -20.30 12.08 -19.30
N LYS A 154 -20.25 11.21 -18.28
CA LYS A 154 -19.09 11.12 -17.37
C LYS A 154 -18.59 9.68 -17.31
N ARG A 155 -17.70 9.34 -18.23
CA ARG A 155 -17.07 8.02 -18.27
C ARG A 155 -16.32 7.73 -16.99
N ARG A 156 -16.56 6.55 -16.39
CA ARG A 156 -15.73 6.01 -15.33
C ARG A 156 -14.33 5.80 -15.88
N THR A 157 -13.35 6.33 -15.19
CA THR A 157 -11.96 6.10 -15.52
C THR A 157 -11.44 4.95 -14.68
N TRP A 158 -11.04 3.89 -15.32
CA TRP A 158 -10.40 2.74 -14.70
C TRP A 158 -8.90 2.76 -15.01
N ARG A 159 -8.12 2.30 -14.07
CA ARG A 159 -6.73 1.92 -14.29
C ARG A 159 -6.58 0.47 -13.88
N LYS A 160 -5.61 -0.19 -14.48
CA LYS A 160 -5.24 -1.56 -14.16
C LYS A 160 -3.93 -1.51 -13.38
N ILE A 161 -3.89 -2.19 -12.25
CA ILE A 161 -2.64 -2.42 -11.52
C ILE A 161 -2.25 -3.85 -11.78
N HIS A 162 -1.03 -4.03 -12.28
CA HIS A 162 -0.37 -5.31 -12.42
C HIS A 162 0.61 -5.46 -11.28
N LEU A 163 0.59 -6.59 -10.60
CA LEU A 163 1.44 -6.89 -9.45
C LEU A 163 2.24 -8.14 -9.74
N ALA A 164 3.52 -8.08 -9.46
CA ALA A 164 4.38 -9.25 -9.35
C ALA A 164 4.64 -9.51 -7.86
N VAL A 165 4.33 -10.69 -7.38
CA VAL A 165 4.39 -11.07 -5.97
C VAL A 165 5.24 -12.32 -5.81
N ASP A 166 6.15 -12.30 -4.84
CA ASP A 166 6.89 -13.49 -4.43
C ASP A 166 5.94 -14.48 -3.75
N GLU A 167 5.84 -15.70 -4.30
CA GLU A 167 4.95 -16.73 -3.77
C GLU A 167 5.29 -17.09 -2.31
N THR A 168 6.54 -17.07 -1.94
CA THR A 168 7.00 -17.50 -0.61
C THR A 168 6.83 -16.41 0.43
N SER A 169 7.37 -15.23 0.18
CA SER A 169 7.34 -14.12 1.15
C SER A 169 6.04 -13.31 1.11
N LYS A 170 5.30 -13.40 -0.01
CA LYS A 170 4.13 -12.56 -0.32
C LYS A 170 4.47 -11.08 -0.44
N ASP A 171 5.75 -10.76 -0.62
CA ASP A 171 6.17 -9.39 -0.88
C ASP A 171 5.82 -8.98 -2.31
N ILE A 172 5.35 -7.75 -2.48
CA ILE A 172 5.17 -7.15 -3.82
C ILE A 172 6.55 -6.76 -4.33
N ILE A 173 6.93 -7.29 -5.48
CA ILE A 173 8.27 -7.19 -6.06
C ILE A 173 8.31 -6.40 -7.36
N GLY A 174 7.17 -6.29 -8.00
CA GLY A 174 6.97 -5.45 -9.17
C GLY A 174 5.57 -4.86 -9.16
N ILE A 175 5.43 -3.65 -9.65
CA ILE A 175 4.15 -2.97 -9.81
C ILE A 175 4.16 -2.12 -11.07
N GLU A 176 3.07 -2.21 -11.84
CA GLU A 176 2.85 -1.38 -13.01
C GLU A 176 1.41 -0.90 -13.04
N VAL A 177 1.20 0.35 -13.41
CA VAL A 177 -0.14 0.94 -13.52
C VAL A 177 -0.40 1.32 -14.95
N THR A 178 -1.39 0.69 -15.56
CA THR A 178 -1.74 0.88 -16.96
C THR A 178 -3.17 1.34 -17.18
N THR A 179 -3.52 1.57 -18.41
CA THR A 179 -4.93 1.68 -18.83
C THR A 179 -5.55 0.28 -18.93
N THR A 180 -6.86 0.21 -19.05
CA THR A 180 -7.59 -1.07 -19.21
C THR A 180 -7.30 -1.80 -20.53
N ALA A 181 -6.59 -1.15 -21.46
CA ALA A 181 -6.27 -1.72 -22.77
C ALA A 181 -5.12 -2.75 -22.73
N TRP A 182 -4.30 -2.73 -21.69
CA TRP A 182 -3.11 -3.59 -21.59
C TRP A 182 -3.43 -4.93 -20.94
N GLY A 183 -2.96 -6.02 -21.56
CA GLY A 183 -3.00 -7.37 -21.02
C GLY A 183 -1.83 -7.67 -20.08
N ASP A 184 -1.97 -8.71 -19.25
CA ASP A 184 -0.93 -9.07 -18.29
C ASP A 184 0.33 -9.58 -18.99
N SER A 185 0.17 -10.27 -20.13
CA SER A 185 1.28 -10.75 -20.97
C SER A 185 2.13 -9.64 -21.57
N GLU A 186 1.52 -8.51 -21.88
CA GLU A 186 2.20 -7.35 -22.47
C GLU A 186 3.04 -6.59 -21.45
N ILE A 187 2.60 -6.61 -20.18
CA ILE A 187 3.26 -5.92 -19.07
C ILE A 187 4.30 -6.81 -18.37
N LEU A 188 4.20 -8.13 -18.55
CA LEU A 188 5.07 -9.11 -17.91
C LEU A 188 6.56 -8.78 -18.04
N PRO A 189 7.12 -8.44 -19.21
CA PRO A 189 8.54 -8.10 -19.31
C PRO A 189 8.95 -6.94 -18.38
N GLY A 190 8.17 -5.84 -18.38
CA GLY A 190 8.45 -4.68 -17.54
C GLY A 190 8.29 -4.95 -16.04
N LEU A 191 7.44 -5.90 -15.64
CA LEU A 191 7.34 -6.35 -14.27
C LEU A 191 8.54 -7.21 -13.87
N LEU A 192 9.00 -8.09 -14.76
CA LEU A 192 10.16 -8.94 -14.51
C LEU A 192 11.45 -8.14 -14.44
N ASP A 193 11.61 -7.09 -15.24
CA ASP A 193 12.74 -6.15 -15.17
C ASP A 193 12.87 -5.45 -13.80
N GLN A 194 11.76 -5.37 -13.04
CA GLN A 194 11.76 -4.83 -11.69
C GLN A 194 12.19 -5.84 -10.64
N VAL A 195 12.27 -7.12 -11.00
CA VAL A 195 12.62 -8.21 -10.08
C VAL A 195 14.14 -8.36 -10.02
N GLU A 196 14.72 -8.15 -8.85
CA GLU A 196 16.14 -8.37 -8.62
C GLU A 196 16.41 -9.83 -8.22
N GLY A 197 17.39 -10.48 -8.85
CA GLY A 197 17.80 -11.88 -8.59
C GLY A 197 17.27 -12.89 -9.60
N GLU A 198 17.51 -14.17 -9.35
CA GLU A 198 17.03 -15.29 -10.17
C GLU A 198 15.53 -15.53 -9.94
N ILE A 199 14.83 -15.79 -11.03
CA ILE A 199 13.41 -16.15 -11.07
C ILE A 199 13.27 -17.61 -11.43
#